data_a2d5d279f45a5049ebf995e8f1fe6984
#
_entry.id   a2d5d279f45a5049ebf995e8f1fe6984
#
_cell.length_a   1.000
_cell.length_b   1.000
_cell.length_c   1.000
_cell.angle_alpha   90.00
_cell.angle_beta   90.00
_cell.angle_gamma   90.00
#
_symmetry.space_group_name_H-M   'P 1'
#
loop_
_entity.id
_entity.type
_entity.pdbx_description
1 polymer ?
#
loop_
_entity_poly.entity_id
_entity_poly.type
_entity_poly.pdbx_seq_one_letter_code
_entity_poly.pdbx_strand_id
1 'polypeptide(L)'
;MGHVEEMTGCQLLASIPDSGNIVKSKWSDGSPMSAHFWQQVYTPVEHGQVLASVTEGYPSLVGKALIQKIPCGKGAIWLLGTIPNAEDLQKLMGLVCKDAGIQVPEVSGTVTAIPRRGENRRGLILVETGNAPGSYVLEEPMTDLLTGTRFEGRVELKPYDLLVLEA
;
A
#
# COMPACT_ATOMS: atom_id res chain seq x y z
N MET A 1 20.03 -5.34 12.71
CA MET A 1 18.67 -5.95 12.91
C MET A 1 18.24 -5.99 14.36
N GLY A 2 19.09 -6.20 15.32
CA GLY A 2 18.87 -6.00 16.78
C GLY A 2 17.42 -6.25 17.24
N HIS A 3 16.75 -5.18 17.66
CA HIS A 3 15.39 -5.28 18.22
C HIS A 3 14.33 -5.87 17.29
N VAL A 4 14.45 -5.72 15.97
CA VAL A 4 13.47 -6.35 15.04
C VAL A 4 13.63 -7.86 15.03
N GLU A 5 14.87 -8.36 15.06
CA GLU A 5 15.17 -9.80 15.18
C GLU A 5 14.70 -10.37 16.51
N GLU A 6 14.92 -9.67 17.61
CA GLU A 6 14.44 -10.07 18.93
C GLU A 6 12.90 -10.13 19.02
N MET A 7 12.21 -9.16 18.39
CA MET A 7 10.74 -9.10 18.40
C MET A 7 10.08 -10.11 17.48
N THR A 8 10.71 -10.46 16.38
CA THR A 8 10.09 -11.22 15.28
C THR A 8 10.68 -12.60 15.08
N GLY A 9 11.88 -12.86 15.57
CA GLY A 9 12.68 -14.05 15.23
C GLY A 9 13.19 -14.06 13.78
N CYS A 10 13.03 -12.96 13.07
CA CYS A 10 13.38 -12.85 11.66
C CYS A 10 14.84 -12.44 11.50
N GLN A 11 15.64 -13.23 10.78
CA GLN A 11 17.04 -12.96 10.52
C GLN A 11 17.27 -12.40 9.12
N LEU A 12 18.14 -11.41 9.01
CA LEU A 12 18.66 -10.93 7.73
C LEU A 12 19.69 -11.92 7.19
N LEU A 13 19.42 -12.55 6.06
CA LEU A 13 20.30 -13.51 5.39
C LEU A 13 21.29 -12.85 4.45
N ALA A 14 20.81 -11.85 3.68
CA ALA A 14 21.61 -11.17 2.71
C ALA A 14 21.10 -9.73 2.46
N SER A 15 22.03 -8.84 2.12
CA SER A 15 21.72 -7.51 1.57
C SER A 15 22.41 -7.41 0.22
N ILE A 16 21.64 -7.28 -0.86
CA ILE A 16 22.12 -7.35 -2.25
C ILE A 16 21.81 -6.02 -2.91
N PRO A 17 22.79 -5.27 -3.41
CA PRO A 17 22.53 -4.09 -4.21
C PRO A 17 21.85 -4.49 -5.53
N ASP A 18 20.91 -3.70 -5.99
CA ASP A 18 20.22 -3.92 -7.26
C ASP A 18 21.11 -3.48 -8.44
N SER A 19 22.18 -4.21 -8.65
CA SER A 19 23.09 -4.00 -9.77
C SER A 19 22.86 -5.05 -10.86
N GLY A 20 21.69 -5.00 -11.53
CA GLY A 20 21.46 -5.80 -12.72
C GLY A 20 20.52 -7.01 -12.57
N ASN A 21 19.50 -6.93 -11.75
CA ASN A 21 18.48 -8.00 -11.60
C ASN A 21 19.05 -9.38 -11.23
N ILE A 22 20.03 -9.40 -10.34
CA ILE A 22 20.68 -10.66 -9.92
C ILE A 22 19.69 -11.58 -9.21
N VAL A 23 18.70 -10.99 -8.51
CA VAL A 23 17.69 -11.73 -7.76
C VAL A 23 16.31 -11.34 -8.26
N LYS A 24 15.54 -12.33 -8.73
CA LYS A 24 14.13 -12.13 -9.07
C LYS A 24 13.23 -12.58 -7.94
N SER A 25 12.07 -11.98 -7.86
CA SER A 25 11.08 -12.25 -6.81
C SER A 25 9.66 -12.27 -7.35
N LYS A 26 8.77 -12.91 -6.59
CA LYS A 26 7.34 -12.94 -6.87
C LYS A 26 6.52 -12.76 -5.60
N TRP A 27 5.33 -12.26 -5.77
CA TRP A 27 4.29 -12.25 -4.75
C TRP A 27 3.79 -13.68 -4.45
N SER A 28 3.15 -13.85 -3.31
CA SER A 28 2.56 -15.14 -2.89
C SER A 28 1.43 -15.63 -3.80
N ASP A 29 0.80 -14.74 -4.59
CA ASP A 29 -0.18 -15.07 -5.61
C ASP A 29 0.44 -15.49 -6.96
N GLY A 30 1.77 -15.53 -7.03
CA GLY A 30 2.53 -15.92 -8.22
C GLY A 30 2.87 -14.77 -9.17
N SER A 31 2.30 -13.57 -9.00
CA SER A 31 2.63 -12.43 -9.84
C SER A 31 4.09 -11.97 -9.62
N PRO A 32 4.78 -11.50 -10.68
CA PRO A 32 6.14 -10.99 -10.53
C PRO A 32 6.17 -9.77 -9.62
N MET A 33 7.27 -9.57 -8.92
CA MET A 33 7.51 -8.41 -8.06
C MET A 33 8.76 -7.68 -8.53
N SER A 34 8.69 -6.35 -8.63
CA SER A 34 9.83 -5.49 -8.93
C SER A 34 10.48 -5.02 -7.63
N ALA A 35 11.78 -5.27 -7.50
CA ALA A 35 12.60 -4.78 -6.42
C ALA A 35 13.59 -3.74 -6.95
N HIS A 36 13.70 -2.59 -6.29
CA HIS A 36 14.56 -1.50 -6.71
C HIS A 36 15.63 -1.17 -5.66
N PHE A 37 16.77 -0.63 -6.13
CA PHE A 37 17.91 -0.15 -5.38
C PHE A 37 18.69 -1.21 -4.60
N TRP A 38 18.03 -2.00 -3.77
CA TRP A 38 18.63 -3.06 -2.97
C TRP A 38 17.56 -4.06 -2.52
N GLN A 39 18.02 -5.26 -2.19
CA GLN A 39 17.16 -6.31 -1.67
C GLN A 39 17.76 -6.87 -0.38
N GLN A 40 16.98 -6.86 0.68
CA GLN A 40 17.26 -7.56 1.92
C GLN A 40 16.41 -8.83 1.99
N VAL A 41 17.07 -9.96 2.07
CA VAL A 41 16.43 -11.27 2.09
C VAL A 41 16.46 -11.82 3.51
N TYR A 42 15.32 -12.31 3.96
CA TYR A 42 15.11 -12.72 5.34
C TYR A 42 14.75 -14.20 5.46
N THR A 43 15.00 -14.78 6.67
CA THR A 43 14.41 -16.07 7.01
C THR A 43 12.88 -15.95 7.07
N PRO A 44 12.12 -16.88 6.45
CA PRO A 44 10.70 -17.02 6.73
C PRO A 44 10.51 -17.35 8.22
N VAL A 45 9.56 -16.68 8.87
CA VAL A 45 9.21 -16.94 10.28
C VAL A 45 8.03 -17.90 10.32
N GLU A 46 8.08 -18.93 11.17
CA GLU A 46 7.09 -20.01 11.22
C GLU A 46 5.65 -19.50 11.42
N HIS A 47 5.49 -18.50 12.31
CA HIS A 47 4.18 -17.88 12.58
C HIS A 47 3.89 -16.65 11.69
N GLY A 48 4.78 -16.37 10.72
CA GLY A 48 4.65 -15.27 9.77
C GLY A 48 4.01 -15.71 8.46
N GLN A 49 3.59 -14.73 7.68
CA GLN A 49 3.10 -14.91 6.31
C GLN A 49 4.10 -14.30 5.33
N VAL A 50 4.72 -15.12 4.50
CA VAL A 50 5.55 -14.64 3.40
C VAL A 50 4.64 -14.10 2.28
N LEU A 51 4.79 -12.83 1.96
CA LEU A 51 4.01 -12.11 0.95
C LEU A 51 4.75 -12.00 -0.38
N ALA A 52 6.08 -11.94 -0.33
CA ALA A 52 6.92 -12.02 -1.53
C ALA A 52 8.20 -12.80 -1.21
N SER A 53 8.65 -13.60 -2.16
CA SER A 53 9.82 -14.47 -2.02
C SER A 53 10.74 -14.40 -3.23
N VAL A 54 12.02 -14.71 -2.99
CA VAL A 54 13.03 -14.87 -4.03
C VAL A 54 12.72 -16.11 -4.88
N THR A 55 12.78 -15.97 -6.22
CA THR A 55 12.54 -17.07 -7.16
C THR A 55 13.78 -17.48 -7.95
N GLU A 56 14.65 -16.52 -8.25
CA GLU A 56 15.89 -16.78 -9.00
C GLU A 56 17.05 -15.97 -8.38
N GLY A 57 18.27 -16.42 -8.61
CA GLY A 57 19.51 -15.78 -8.14
C GLY A 57 20.38 -16.73 -7.37
N TYR A 58 20.86 -16.34 -6.20
CA TYR A 58 21.68 -17.19 -5.36
C TYR A 58 20.87 -18.40 -4.84
N PRO A 59 21.33 -19.65 -5.08
CA PRO A 59 20.55 -20.84 -4.69
C PRO A 59 20.14 -20.88 -3.21
N SER A 60 20.98 -20.37 -2.31
CA SER A 60 20.71 -20.31 -0.87
C SER A 60 19.59 -19.34 -0.49
N LEU A 61 19.23 -18.41 -1.37
CA LEU A 61 18.20 -17.40 -1.13
C LEU A 61 16.86 -17.75 -1.79
N VAL A 62 16.82 -18.70 -2.72
CA VAL A 62 15.58 -19.12 -3.37
C VAL A 62 14.58 -19.64 -2.33
N GLY A 63 13.34 -19.15 -2.39
CA GLY A 63 12.28 -19.45 -1.43
C GLY A 63 12.32 -18.64 -0.13
N LYS A 64 13.35 -17.82 0.08
CA LYS A 64 13.45 -16.94 1.25
C LYS A 64 12.59 -15.70 1.09
N ALA A 65 12.22 -15.09 2.23
CA ALA A 65 11.30 -13.97 2.26
C ALA A 65 11.98 -12.66 1.82
N LEU A 66 11.29 -11.91 0.97
CA LEU A 66 11.61 -10.52 0.64
C LEU A 66 10.63 -9.57 1.32
N ILE A 67 9.35 -9.96 1.38
CA ILE A 67 8.33 -9.26 2.18
C ILE A 67 7.61 -10.29 3.02
N GLN A 68 7.44 -10.00 4.31
CA GLN A 68 6.63 -10.84 5.18
C GLN A 68 5.90 -10.02 6.25
N LYS A 69 4.71 -10.52 6.62
CA LYS A 69 3.91 -10.04 7.73
C LYS A 69 4.11 -10.98 8.90
N ILE A 70 4.44 -10.45 10.07
CA ILE A 70 4.73 -11.22 11.28
C ILE A 70 3.80 -10.74 12.38
N PRO A 71 2.91 -11.58 12.93
CA PRO A 71 2.06 -11.21 14.07
C PRO A 71 2.90 -10.74 15.25
N CYS A 72 2.50 -9.64 15.87
CA CYS A 72 3.16 -9.07 17.02
C CYS A 72 2.13 -8.44 17.97
N GLY A 73 1.92 -9.04 19.13
CA GLY A 73 0.90 -8.61 20.07
C GLY A 73 -0.50 -8.61 19.45
N LYS A 74 -1.19 -7.46 19.45
CA LYS A 74 -2.51 -7.27 18.84
C LYS A 74 -2.47 -6.82 17.38
N GLY A 75 -1.28 -6.66 16.82
CA GLY A 75 -1.06 -6.19 15.45
C GLY A 75 -0.09 -7.08 14.69
N ALA A 76 0.59 -6.50 13.71
CA ALA A 76 1.61 -7.18 12.92
C ALA A 76 2.74 -6.22 12.52
N ILE A 77 3.92 -6.79 12.36
CA ILE A 77 5.07 -6.13 11.76
C ILE A 77 5.12 -6.54 10.29
N TRP A 78 5.13 -5.55 9.40
CA TRP A 78 5.33 -5.75 7.97
C TRP A 78 6.77 -5.44 7.62
N LEU A 79 7.52 -6.47 7.30
CA LEU A 79 8.95 -6.37 7.02
C LEU A 79 9.17 -6.35 5.50
N LEU A 80 9.72 -5.24 5.02
CA LEU A 80 9.99 -5.00 3.61
C LEU A 80 11.48 -5.06 3.36
N GLY A 81 11.91 -5.97 2.51
CA GLY A 81 13.30 -6.15 2.11
C GLY A 81 13.70 -5.36 0.86
N THR A 82 12.83 -4.52 0.32
CA THR A 82 13.13 -3.70 -0.86
C THR A 82 12.23 -2.48 -0.93
N ILE A 83 12.52 -1.57 -1.85
CA ILE A 83 11.61 -0.50 -2.25
C ILE A 83 10.82 -1.00 -3.46
N PRO A 84 9.50 -1.29 -3.33
CA PRO A 84 8.68 -1.69 -4.45
C PRO A 84 8.50 -0.55 -5.46
N ASN A 85 8.18 -0.87 -6.72
CA ASN A 85 7.68 0.14 -7.66
C ASN A 85 6.28 0.64 -7.22
N ALA A 86 5.72 1.61 -7.94
CA ALA A 86 4.43 2.21 -7.57
C ALA A 86 3.28 1.20 -7.57
N GLU A 87 3.25 0.27 -8.52
CA GLU A 87 2.21 -0.77 -8.66
C GLU A 87 2.30 -1.78 -7.50
N ASP A 88 3.48 -2.29 -7.23
CA ASP A 88 3.73 -3.22 -6.12
C ASP A 88 3.50 -2.54 -4.76
N LEU A 89 3.84 -1.25 -4.63
CA LEU A 89 3.57 -0.48 -3.41
C LEU A 89 2.07 -0.31 -3.20
N GLN A 90 1.31 -0.01 -4.25
CA GLN A 90 -0.15 0.08 -4.18
C GLN A 90 -0.77 -1.25 -3.74
N LYS A 91 -0.30 -2.37 -4.31
CA LYS A 91 -0.72 -3.72 -3.91
C LYS A 91 -0.41 -3.98 -2.44
N LEU A 92 0.80 -3.67 -1.99
CA LEU A 92 1.21 -3.83 -0.59
C LEU A 92 0.33 -3.01 0.35
N MET A 93 0.11 -1.72 0.04
CA MET A 93 -0.73 -0.84 0.86
C MET A 93 -2.18 -1.32 0.91
N GLY A 94 -2.71 -1.87 -0.19
CA GLY A 94 -4.03 -2.52 -0.21
C GLY A 94 -4.11 -3.69 0.77
N LEU A 95 -3.07 -4.53 0.83
CA LEU A 95 -2.99 -5.64 1.80
C LEU A 95 -2.90 -5.13 3.24
N VAL A 96 -2.11 -4.09 3.50
CA VAL A 96 -1.97 -3.47 4.84
C VAL A 96 -3.30 -2.87 5.29
N CYS A 97 -3.97 -2.10 4.44
CA CYS A 97 -5.27 -1.50 4.74
C CYS A 97 -6.33 -2.56 5.04
N LYS A 98 -6.40 -3.60 4.20
CA LYS A 98 -7.32 -4.73 4.42
C LYS A 98 -7.08 -5.42 5.77
N ASP A 99 -5.83 -5.65 6.13
CA ASP A 99 -5.44 -6.26 7.39
C ASP A 99 -5.79 -5.38 8.61
N ALA A 100 -5.65 -4.07 8.45
CA ALA A 100 -6.02 -3.10 9.47
C ALA A 100 -7.52 -2.78 9.54
N GLY A 101 -8.35 -3.42 8.69
CA GLY A 101 -9.78 -3.13 8.61
C GLY A 101 -10.10 -1.74 8.07
N ILE A 102 -9.15 -1.13 7.35
CA ILE A 102 -9.33 0.18 6.72
C ILE A 102 -9.99 -0.02 5.35
N GLN A 103 -11.15 0.59 5.17
CA GLN A 103 -11.78 0.65 3.85
C GLN A 103 -11.04 1.68 2.99
N VAL A 104 -10.57 1.25 1.84
CA VAL A 104 -9.95 2.13 0.85
C VAL A 104 -11.03 2.53 -0.15
N PRO A 105 -11.33 3.82 -0.32
CA PRO A 105 -12.33 4.26 -1.28
C PRO A 105 -11.90 3.94 -2.71
N GLU A 106 -12.88 3.72 -3.58
CA GLU A 106 -12.62 3.53 -5.00
C GLU A 106 -12.31 4.88 -5.65
N VAL A 107 -11.11 5.00 -6.19
CA VAL A 107 -10.56 6.23 -6.77
C VAL A 107 -9.99 5.93 -8.15
N SER A 108 -10.19 6.83 -9.11
CA SER A 108 -9.49 6.82 -10.40
C SER A 108 -8.84 8.18 -10.68
N GLY A 109 -7.87 8.20 -11.58
CA GLY A 109 -7.11 9.42 -11.88
C GLY A 109 -6.10 9.77 -10.77
N THR A 110 -5.85 11.06 -10.59
CA THR A 110 -4.95 11.61 -9.56
C THR A 110 -5.72 12.34 -8.47
N VAL A 111 -6.92 11.83 -8.12
CA VAL A 111 -7.76 12.42 -7.09
C VAL A 111 -7.13 12.24 -5.70
N THR A 112 -6.91 13.35 -5.03
CA THR A 112 -6.51 13.39 -3.63
C THR A 112 -7.75 13.65 -2.77
N ALA A 113 -8.04 12.75 -1.84
CA ALA A 113 -9.16 12.85 -0.91
C ALA A 113 -8.65 13.21 0.49
N ILE A 114 -9.13 14.31 1.04
CA ILE A 114 -8.68 14.83 2.33
C ILE A 114 -9.89 14.89 3.27
N PRO A 115 -10.07 13.89 4.14
CA PRO A 115 -11.18 13.88 5.10
C PRO A 115 -11.01 14.99 6.15
N ARG A 116 -12.13 15.56 6.55
CA ARG A 116 -12.23 16.56 7.62
C ARG A 116 -13.27 16.13 8.64
N ARG A 117 -12.99 16.36 9.90
CA ARG A 117 -13.89 16.05 11.01
C ARG A 117 -14.00 17.25 11.95
N GLY A 118 -15.21 17.70 12.17
CA GLY A 118 -15.57 18.62 13.25
C GLY A 118 -16.31 17.87 14.36
N GLU A 119 -16.82 18.58 15.36
CA GLU A 119 -17.55 17.99 16.49
C GLU A 119 -18.80 17.23 16.02
N ASN A 120 -19.61 17.82 15.12
CA ASN A 120 -20.87 17.27 14.63
C ASN A 120 -20.94 17.22 13.09
N ARG A 121 -19.82 17.39 12.38
CA ARG A 121 -19.79 17.46 10.91
C ARG A 121 -18.67 16.61 10.36
N ARG A 122 -18.93 16.01 9.21
CA ARG A 122 -17.94 15.30 8.42
C ARG A 122 -17.80 16.00 7.08
N GLY A 123 -16.58 16.23 6.68
CA GLY A 123 -16.27 16.86 5.40
C GLY A 123 -15.25 16.07 4.63
N LEU A 124 -15.24 16.26 3.33
CA LEU A 124 -14.30 15.66 2.40
C LEU A 124 -13.89 16.69 1.35
N ILE A 125 -12.60 16.94 1.22
CA ILE A 125 -12.09 17.77 0.14
C ILE A 125 -11.53 16.82 -0.92
N LEU A 126 -12.06 16.91 -2.14
CA LEU A 126 -11.58 16.18 -3.30
C LEU A 126 -10.87 17.13 -4.26
N VAL A 127 -9.67 16.77 -4.66
CA VAL A 127 -8.87 17.55 -5.62
C VAL A 127 -8.35 16.61 -6.71
N GLU A 128 -8.71 16.87 -7.97
CA GLU A 128 -8.02 16.24 -9.10
C GLU A 128 -6.77 17.06 -9.42
N THR A 129 -5.59 16.47 -9.20
CA THR A 129 -4.30 17.16 -9.36
C THR A 129 -3.65 16.95 -10.72
N GLY A 130 -4.23 16.10 -11.55
CA GLY A 130 -3.73 15.78 -12.88
C GLY A 130 -4.41 16.54 -14.00
N ASN A 131 -3.94 16.29 -15.22
CA ASN A 131 -4.46 16.86 -16.46
C ASN A 131 -5.50 15.96 -17.17
N ALA A 132 -5.92 14.88 -16.52
CA ALA A 132 -6.96 13.97 -16.97
C ALA A 132 -8.12 13.92 -15.96
N PRO A 133 -9.34 13.55 -16.38
CA PRO A 133 -10.44 13.36 -15.44
C PRO A 133 -10.15 12.24 -14.43
N GLY A 134 -10.66 12.41 -13.22
CA GLY A 134 -10.65 11.40 -12.18
C GLY A 134 -12.04 11.15 -11.60
N SER A 135 -12.16 10.16 -10.72
CA SER A 135 -13.41 9.91 -10.00
C SER A 135 -13.15 9.43 -8.58
N TYR A 136 -14.14 9.61 -7.73
CA TYR A 136 -14.17 9.15 -6.36
C TYR A 136 -15.53 8.57 -6.01
N VAL A 137 -15.59 7.46 -5.27
CA VAL A 137 -16.86 6.89 -4.81
C VAL A 137 -17.12 7.31 -3.36
N LEU A 138 -18.19 8.10 -3.16
CA LEU A 138 -18.63 8.54 -1.84
C LEU A 138 -19.29 7.38 -1.08
N GLU A 139 -19.00 7.24 0.20
CA GLU A 139 -19.63 6.28 1.11
C GLU A 139 -21.06 6.70 1.51
N GLU A 140 -21.33 8.01 1.47
CA GLU A 140 -22.63 8.62 1.83
C GLU A 140 -22.88 9.86 0.98
N PRO A 141 -24.14 10.29 0.82
CA PRO A 141 -24.44 11.53 0.09
C PRO A 141 -23.82 12.74 0.77
N MET A 142 -23.19 13.63 0.00
CA MET A 142 -22.55 14.85 0.49
C MET A 142 -22.94 16.07 -0.37
N THR A 143 -22.89 17.25 0.20
CA THR A 143 -23.20 18.52 -0.47
C THR A 143 -21.92 19.33 -0.65
N ASP A 144 -21.66 19.80 -1.85
CA ASP A 144 -20.56 20.73 -2.11
C ASP A 144 -20.86 22.12 -1.55
N LEU A 145 -20.04 22.56 -0.62
CA LEU A 145 -20.22 23.85 0.06
C LEU A 145 -19.97 25.06 -0.86
N LEU A 146 -19.29 24.86 -1.99
CA LEU A 146 -19.00 25.95 -2.94
C LEU A 146 -20.16 26.20 -3.90
N THR A 147 -20.88 25.14 -4.29
CA THR A 147 -21.93 25.23 -5.32
C THR A 147 -23.32 24.90 -4.78
N GLY A 148 -23.43 24.27 -3.62
CA GLY A 148 -24.68 23.71 -3.09
C GLY A 148 -25.15 22.44 -3.80
N THR A 149 -24.35 21.88 -4.71
CA THR A 149 -24.70 20.67 -5.45
C THR A 149 -24.58 19.43 -4.56
N ARG A 150 -25.59 18.56 -4.57
CA ARG A 150 -25.57 17.30 -3.86
C ARG A 150 -24.99 16.19 -4.73
N PHE A 151 -24.04 15.43 -4.19
CA PHE A 151 -23.40 14.28 -4.82
C PHE A 151 -23.72 13.00 -4.05
N GLU A 152 -23.83 11.89 -4.78
CA GLU A 152 -24.06 10.55 -4.22
C GLU A 152 -23.37 9.50 -5.09
N GLY A 153 -22.75 8.50 -4.47
CA GLY A 153 -22.05 7.44 -5.18
C GLY A 153 -20.81 7.95 -5.91
N ARG A 154 -20.67 7.63 -7.20
CA ARG A 154 -19.50 8.03 -7.99
C ARG A 154 -19.58 9.50 -8.39
N VAL A 155 -18.56 10.24 -8.05
CA VAL A 155 -18.36 11.66 -8.38
C VAL A 155 -17.23 11.77 -9.40
N GLU A 156 -17.52 12.38 -10.54
CA GLU A 156 -16.55 12.65 -11.60
C GLU A 156 -15.94 14.05 -11.39
N LEU A 157 -14.62 14.11 -11.46
CA LEU A 157 -13.85 15.36 -11.38
C LEU A 157 -13.17 15.60 -12.73
N LYS A 158 -13.29 16.83 -13.23
CA LYS A 158 -12.50 17.28 -14.39
C LYS A 158 -11.05 17.52 -13.95
N PRO A 159 -10.11 17.65 -14.91
CA PRO A 159 -8.75 18.08 -14.59
C PRO A 159 -8.74 19.33 -13.72
N TYR A 160 -8.01 19.29 -12.61
CA TYR A 160 -7.85 20.37 -11.63
C TYR A 160 -9.13 20.82 -10.89
N ASP A 161 -10.19 20.00 -10.91
CA ASP A 161 -11.39 20.26 -10.12
C ASP A 161 -11.12 20.17 -8.62
N LEU A 162 -11.85 20.97 -7.87
CA LEU A 162 -11.90 21.00 -6.41
C LEU A 162 -13.35 20.93 -5.94
N LEU A 163 -13.66 19.99 -5.07
CA LEU A 163 -14.92 19.91 -4.33
C LEU A 163 -14.68 19.98 -2.83
N VAL A 164 -15.52 20.74 -2.13
CA VAL A 164 -15.51 20.83 -0.66
C VAL A 164 -16.83 20.31 -0.14
N LEU A 165 -16.85 19.04 0.20
CA LEU A 165 -18.07 18.28 0.50
C LEU A 165 -18.34 18.22 1.99
N GLU A 166 -19.61 18.30 2.39
CA GLU A 166 -20.12 18.11 3.75
C GLU A 166 -21.27 17.09 3.74
N ALA A 167 -21.25 16.16 4.74
CA ALA A 167 -22.31 15.16 4.96
C ALA A 167 -23.39 15.67 5.90
#